data_8f17e00572c1ca27a8e52fee6bf90b5b
#
_entry.id   8f17e00572c1ca27a8e52fee6bf90b5b
#
_cell.length_a   1.000
_cell.length_b   1.000
_cell.length_c   1.000
_cell.angle_alpha   90.00
_cell.angle_beta   90.00
_cell.angle_gamma   90.00
#
_symmetry.space_group_name_H-M   'P 1'
#
loop_
_entity.id
_entity.type
_entity.pdbx_description
1 polymer ?
#
loop_
_entity_poly.entity_id
_entity_poly.type
_entity_poly.pdbx_seq_one_letter_code
_entity_poly.pdbx_strand_id
1 'polypeptide(L)'
;DLHTILINNSGRAIYSGMTPGYIQGEFDLNEIAIDLQRLCYNADSTFIDDYVIGINEHFQRIDLKDHPPIFYDVLSINTGSLSRNTNIKIHKKANCFPVKPISELVYKIKLIDELVETLSNPTINLVGGGVAAYELCFALRQRYTRKILFNIISDVHLSEKNLNSKTINKMKSISKEMKINEIKGSVSHILPNEIKLSNGKSIKSNLCLLSTGAE
;
A
#
# COMPACT_ATOMS: atom_id res chain seq x y z
N ASP A 1 8.10 -30.18 -21.90
CA ASP A 1 7.18 -29.87 -20.80
C ASP A 1 7.86 -28.85 -19.89
N LEU A 2 7.12 -27.81 -19.46
CA LEU A 2 7.60 -26.83 -18.51
C LEU A 2 7.14 -27.23 -17.10
N HIS A 3 8.08 -27.33 -16.17
CA HIS A 3 7.74 -27.49 -14.75
C HIS A 3 7.81 -26.10 -14.08
N THR A 4 6.67 -25.57 -13.69
CA THR A 4 6.56 -24.27 -13.04
C THR A 4 6.56 -24.42 -11.52
N ILE A 5 7.38 -23.61 -10.84
CA ILE A 5 7.45 -23.54 -9.38
C ILE A 5 7.11 -22.11 -8.96
N LEU A 6 6.11 -21.94 -8.13
CA LEU A 6 5.76 -20.69 -7.49
C LEU A 6 6.28 -20.68 -6.06
N ILE A 7 7.12 -19.71 -5.72
CA ILE A 7 7.65 -19.53 -4.37
C ILE A 7 7.04 -18.25 -3.80
N ASN A 8 6.42 -18.36 -2.64
CA ASN A 8 5.90 -17.19 -1.92
C ASN A 8 5.90 -17.46 -0.42
N ASN A 9 6.09 -16.44 0.40
CA ASN A 9 6.16 -16.52 1.85
C ASN A 9 4.78 -16.54 2.54
N SER A 10 3.76 -16.85 1.79
CA SER A 10 2.38 -16.99 2.27
C SER A 10 1.59 -17.80 1.27
N GLY A 11 0.69 -18.64 1.73
CA GLY A 11 -0.24 -19.38 0.87
C GLY A 11 -1.29 -18.50 0.18
N ARG A 12 -1.30 -17.19 0.45
CA ARG A 12 -2.25 -16.23 -0.12
C ARG A 12 -1.54 -14.99 -0.67
N ALA A 13 -1.94 -14.54 -1.85
CA ALA A 13 -1.51 -13.28 -2.42
C ALA A 13 -2.70 -12.31 -2.50
N ILE A 14 -2.51 -11.08 -2.01
CA ILE A 14 -3.53 -10.03 -2.11
C ILE A 14 -3.48 -9.41 -3.51
N TYR A 15 -4.62 -9.39 -4.18
CA TYR A 15 -4.75 -8.72 -5.47
C TYR A 15 -4.87 -7.20 -5.26
N SER A 16 -3.77 -6.51 -5.54
CA SER A 16 -3.63 -5.07 -5.25
C SER A 16 -4.67 -4.18 -5.94
N GLY A 17 -5.15 -4.58 -7.14
CA GLY A 17 -6.17 -3.85 -7.89
C GLY A 17 -7.54 -3.81 -7.21
N MET A 18 -7.86 -4.77 -6.34
CA MET A 18 -9.11 -4.80 -5.59
C MET A 18 -8.99 -4.20 -4.18
N THR A 19 -7.80 -3.77 -3.76
CA THR A 19 -7.57 -3.20 -2.42
C THR A 19 -8.44 -1.97 -2.12
N PRO A 20 -8.64 -1.00 -3.04
CA PRO A 20 -9.57 0.11 -2.77
C PRO A 20 -11.00 -0.36 -2.50
N GLY A 21 -11.51 -1.33 -3.27
CA GLY A 21 -12.83 -1.93 -3.07
C GLY A 21 -12.97 -2.64 -1.72
N TYR A 22 -11.93 -3.39 -1.31
CA TYR A 22 -11.87 -3.98 0.04
C TYR A 22 -11.90 -2.90 1.13
N ILE A 23 -11.10 -1.85 0.99
CA ILE A 23 -11.05 -0.75 1.97
C ILE A 23 -12.41 -0.06 2.08
N GLN A 24 -13.10 0.19 1.00
CA GLN A 24 -14.44 0.79 1.06
C GLN A 24 -15.54 -0.16 1.51
N GLY A 25 -15.26 -1.47 1.62
CA GLY A 25 -16.21 -2.49 2.07
C GLY A 25 -17.06 -3.11 0.98
N GLU A 26 -16.65 -2.98 -0.29
CA GLU A 26 -17.30 -3.62 -1.45
C GLU A 26 -16.95 -5.10 -1.54
N PHE A 27 -15.70 -5.46 -1.19
CA PHE A 27 -15.19 -6.82 -1.19
C PHE A 27 -14.78 -7.26 0.20
N ASP A 28 -14.87 -8.55 0.47
CA ASP A 28 -14.26 -9.15 1.66
C ASP A 28 -12.81 -9.62 1.38
N LEU A 29 -12.12 -10.04 2.47
CA LEU A 29 -10.73 -10.48 2.37
C LEU A 29 -10.55 -11.71 1.49
N ASN A 30 -11.52 -12.63 1.46
CA ASN A 30 -11.42 -13.85 0.67
C ASN A 30 -11.61 -13.57 -0.82
N GLU A 31 -12.38 -12.54 -1.17
CA GLU A 31 -12.59 -12.13 -2.56
C GLU A 31 -11.33 -11.50 -3.18
N ILE A 32 -10.53 -10.79 -2.38
CA ILE A 32 -9.30 -10.13 -2.85
C ILE A 32 -8.03 -10.96 -2.66
N ALA A 33 -8.11 -12.09 -1.96
CA ALA A 33 -6.99 -12.97 -1.68
C ALA A 33 -6.99 -14.18 -2.62
N ILE A 34 -5.93 -14.32 -3.39
CA ILE A 34 -5.70 -15.48 -4.27
C ILE A 34 -5.09 -16.61 -3.44
N ASP A 35 -5.73 -17.77 -3.41
CA ASP A 35 -5.18 -18.99 -2.83
C ASP A 35 -4.13 -19.56 -3.79
N LEU A 36 -2.86 -19.41 -3.43
CA LEU A 36 -1.73 -19.78 -4.28
C LEU A 36 -1.56 -21.30 -4.38
N GLN A 37 -1.88 -22.04 -3.32
CA GLN A 37 -1.80 -23.49 -3.32
C GLN A 37 -2.83 -24.09 -4.29
N ARG A 38 -4.07 -23.61 -4.21
CA ARG A 38 -5.13 -24.00 -5.14
C ARG A 38 -4.83 -23.58 -6.58
N LEU A 39 -4.26 -22.38 -6.75
CA LEU A 39 -3.87 -21.89 -8.06
C LEU A 39 -2.83 -22.82 -8.71
N CYS A 40 -1.78 -23.18 -7.98
CA CYS A 40 -0.73 -24.07 -8.45
C CYS A 40 -1.26 -25.47 -8.72
N TYR A 41 -2.11 -26.01 -7.85
CA TYR A 41 -2.76 -27.30 -8.08
C TYR A 41 -3.55 -27.31 -9.40
N ASN A 42 -4.34 -26.29 -9.67
CA ASN A 42 -5.14 -26.20 -10.89
C ASN A 42 -4.29 -25.97 -12.15
N ALA A 43 -3.08 -25.44 -12.00
CA ALA A 43 -2.15 -25.15 -13.09
C ALA A 43 -1.08 -26.25 -13.28
N ASP A 44 -1.22 -27.38 -12.60
CA ASP A 44 -0.21 -28.46 -12.58
C ASP A 44 1.20 -27.95 -12.28
N SER A 45 1.28 -27.09 -11.26
CA SER A 45 2.49 -26.39 -10.83
C SER A 45 2.80 -26.67 -9.36
N THR A 46 4.05 -26.52 -8.96
CA THR A 46 4.48 -26.70 -7.57
C THR A 46 4.38 -25.39 -6.80
N PHE A 47 3.76 -25.40 -5.62
CA PHE A 47 3.80 -24.27 -4.67
C PHE A 47 4.78 -24.57 -3.53
N ILE A 48 5.65 -23.61 -3.23
CA ILE A 48 6.58 -23.65 -2.09
C ILE A 48 6.31 -22.44 -1.21
N ASP A 49 5.89 -22.71 0.04
CA ASP A 49 5.70 -21.67 1.07
C ASP A 49 7.03 -21.41 1.78
N ASP A 50 7.77 -20.43 1.28
CA ASP A 50 9.08 -20.07 1.84
C ASP A 50 9.52 -18.66 1.42
N TYR A 51 10.56 -18.16 2.06
CA TYR A 51 11.25 -16.94 1.71
C TYR A 51 12.44 -17.21 0.78
N VAL A 52 12.51 -16.46 -0.31
CA VAL A 52 13.74 -16.37 -1.11
C VAL A 52 14.72 -15.46 -0.37
N ILE A 53 15.88 -16.00 0.00
CA ILE A 53 16.93 -15.28 0.72
C ILE A 53 18.12 -14.91 -0.15
N GLY A 54 18.24 -15.50 -1.34
CA GLY A 54 19.30 -15.22 -2.27
C GLY A 54 19.01 -15.72 -3.66
N ILE A 55 19.61 -15.07 -4.67
CA ILE A 55 19.60 -15.49 -6.07
C ILE A 55 21.04 -15.50 -6.55
N ASN A 56 21.48 -16.63 -7.08
CA ASN A 56 22.78 -16.77 -7.71
C ASN A 56 22.60 -16.93 -9.22
N GLU A 57 22.81 -15.87 -9.96
CA GLU A 57 22.61 -15.85 -11.42
C GLU A 57 23.60 -16.74 -12.17
N HIS A 58 24.84 -16.85 -11.67
CA HIS A 58 25.86 -17.66 -12.31
C HIS A 58 25.55 -19.17 -12.29
N PHE A 59 24.99 -19.63 -11.17
CA PHE A 59 24.57 -21.03 -11.00
C PHE A 59 23.09 -21.24 -11.27
N GLN A 60 22.36 -20.23 -11.70
CA GLN A 60 20.90 -20.26 -11.91
C GLN A 60 20.17 -20.90 -10.72
N ARG A 61 20.51 -20.43 -9.50
CA ARG A 61 20.06 -20.99 -8.24
C ARG A 61 19.36 -19.96 -7.37
N ILE A 62 18.27 -20.38 -6.74
CA ILE A 62 17.53 -19.65 -5.72
C ILE A 62 17.80 -20.30 -4.36
N ASP A 63 18.25 -19.51 -3.39
CA ASP A 63 18.44 -19.96 -2.02
C ASP A 63 17.17 -19.63 -1.21
N LEU A 64 16.63 -20.63 -0.55
CA LEU A 64 15.44 -20.56 0.29
C LEU A 64 15.82 -20.58 1.76
N LYS A 65 14.92 -20.04 2.60
CA LYS A 65 15.20 -19.95 4.03
C LYS A 65 15.09 -21.30 4.72
N ASP A 66 14.05 -22.05 4.46
CA ASP A 66 13.67 -23.26 5.18
C ASP A 66 13.70 -24.54 4.30
N HIS A 67 13.87 -24.40 2.98
CA HIS A 67 13.97 -25.50 2.02
C HIS A 67 15.34 -25.54 1.32
N PRO A 68 15.70 -26.68 0.69
CA PRO A 68 16.88 -26.77 -0.15
C PRO A 68 16.85 -25.77 -1.31
N PRO A 69 18.02 -25.34 -1.81
CA PRO A 69 18.10 -24.47 -2.98
C PRO A 69 17.42 -25.08 -4.21
N ILE A 70 16.87 -24.23 -5.06
CA ILE A 70 16.21 -24.61 -6.32
C ILE A 70 17.00 -24.06 -7.49
N PHE A 71 17.20 -24.89 -8.51
CA PHE A 71 17.79 -24.48 -9.77
C PHE A 71 16.69 -24.15 -10.78
N TYR A 72 16.95 -23.18 -11.67
CA TYR A 72 16.00 -22.72 -12.66
C TYR A 72 16.63 -22.52 -14.03
N ASP A 73 15.87 -22.73 -15.10
CA ASP A 73 16.24 -22.35 -16.46
C ASP A 73 15.80 -20.92 -16.76
N VAL A 74 14.60 -20.55 -16.28
CA VAL A 74 14.00 -19.21 -16.41
C VAL A 74 13.46 -18.76 -15.06
N LEU A 75 13.81 -17.56 -14.65
CA LEU A 75 13.32 -16.95 -13.40
C LEU A 75 12.46 -15.72 -13.70
N SER A 76 11.24 -15.75 -13.17
CA SER A 76 10.36 -14.57 -13.12
C SER A 76 10.30 -14.01 -11.70
N ILE A 77 10.66 -12.74 -11.52
CA ILE A 77 10.65 -12.07 -10.21
C ILE A 77 9.46 -11.13 -10.13
N ASN A 78 8.53 -11.44 -9.23
CA ASN A 78 7.35 -10.61 -8.96
C ASN A 78 7.09 -10.50 -7.46
N THR A 79 8.09 -10.07 -6.71
CA THR A 79 8.09 -9.99 -5.24
C THR A 79 7.30 -8.79 -4.70
N GLY A 80 6.70 -8.00 -5.57
CA GLY A 80 6.03 -6.77 -5.20
C GLY A 80 7.02 -5.64 -4.92
N SER A 81 6.62 -4.72 -4.06
CA SER A 81 7.45 -3.56 -3.71
C SER A 81 7.21 -3.11 -2.28
N LEU A 82 8.21 -2.52 -1.69
CA LEU A 82 8.12 -1.85 -0.39
C LEU A 82 7.85 -0.36 -0.57
N SER A 83 7.34 0.28 0.48
CA SER A 83 7.28 1.74 0.49
C SER A 83 8.71 2.29 0.47
N ARG A 84 8.95 3.25 -0.44
CA ARG A 84 10.26 3.87 -0.59
C ARG A 84 10.78 4.37 0.74
N ASN A 85 12.03 4.05 1.04
CA ASN A 85 12.70 4.62 2.20
C ASN A 85 12.84 6.13 2.00
N THR A 86 12.10 6.89 2.80
CA THR A 86 12.06 8.35 2.74
C THR A 86 12.83 8.92 3.91
N ASN A 87 13.40 10.13 3.76
CA ASN A 87 14.02 10.87 4.87
C ASN A 87 13.00 11.37 5.91
N ILE A 88 11.77 10.83 5.90
CA ILE A 88 10.72 11.19 6.85
C ILE A 88 11.01 10.51 8.19
N LYS A 89 11.19 11.32 9.22
CA LYS A 89 11.37 10.83 10.59
C LYS A 89 10.01 10.51 11.21
N ILE A 90 9.78 9.24 11.53
CA ILE A 90 8.52 8.76 12.09
C ILE A 90 8.71 8.47 13.58
N HIS A 91 7.90 9.14 14.42
CA HIS A 91 7.91 8.91 15.85
C HIS A 91 7.22 7.56 16.17
N LYS A 92 7.81 6.74 17.04
CA LYS A 92 7.33 5.38 17.39
C LYS A 92 5.88 5.29 17.89
N LYS A 93 5.33 6.38 18.42
CA LYS A 93 3.93 6.47 18.88
C LYS A 93 2.99 7.08 17.85
N ALA A 94 3.47 7.41 16.65
CA ALA A 94 2.61 7.93 15.60
C ALA A 94 1.80 6.79 14.96
N ASN A 95 0.51 7.00 14.77
CA ASN A 95 -0.35 6.09 14.00
C ASN A 95 -0.06 6.27 12.50
N CYS A 96 1.05 5.68 12.06
CA CYS A 96 1.55 5.80 10.70
C CYS A 96 1.68 4.41 10.07
N PHE A 97 0.98 4.19 8.97
CA PHE A 97 0.90 2.91 8.28
C PHE A 97 1.45 3.04 6.86
N PRO A 98 2.48 2.26 6.51
CA PRO A 98 2.92 2.18 5.12
C PRO A 98 1.83 1.51 4.28
N VAL A 99 1.64 2.00 3.05
CA VAL A 99 0.70 1.42 2.08
C VAL A 99 1.26 0.15 1.46
N LYS A 100 2.57 0.01 1.43
CA LYS A 100 3.25 -1.18 0.91
C LYS A 100 4.11 -1.84 1.99
N PRO A 101 4.15 -3.16 2.05
CA PRO A 101 3.43 -4.10 1.17
C PRO A 101 1.90 -4.04 1.39
N ILE A 102 1.14 -4.22 0.30
CA ILE A 102 -0.34 -4.12 0.33
C ILE A 102 -0.97 -5.10 1.32
N SER A 103 -0.42 -6.31 1.43
CA SER A 103 -0.91 -7.33 2.38
C SER A 103 -0.91 -6.80 3.81
N GLU A 104 0.14 -6.11 4.24
CA GLU A 104 0.18 -5.52 5.58
C GLU A 104 -0.89 -4.46 5.80
N LEU A 105 -1.12 -3.59 4.82
CA LEU A 105 -2.18 -2.58 4.91
C LEU A 105 -3.54 -3.24 5.05
N VAL A 106 -3.85 -4.23 4.22
CA VAL A 106 -5.11 -4.97 4.24
C VAL A 106 -5.38 -5.59 5.62
N TYR A 107 -4.39 -6.24 6.22
CA TYR A 107 -4.54 -6.80 7.57
C TYR A 107 -4.66 -5.75 8.67
N LYS A 108 -4.14 -4.53 8.45
CA LYS A 108 -4.21 -3.43 9.42
C LYS A 108 -5.50 -2.59 9.32
N ILE A 109 -6.37 -2.83 8.34
CA ILE A 109 -7.61 -2.04 8.18
C ILE A 109 -8.51 -2.11 9.42
N LYS A 110 -8.64 -3.27 10.06
CA LYS A 110 -9.41 -3.40 11.31
C LYS A 110 -8.84 -2.56 12.44
N LEU A 111 -7.52 -2.54 12.60
CA LEU A 111 -6.86 -1.67 13.58
C LEU A 111 -7.08 -0.20 13.27
N ILE A 112 -7.07 0.19 12.00
CA ILE A 112 -7.35 1.55 11.57
C ILE A 112 -8.81 1.92 11.92
N ASP A 113 -9.77 1.01 11.71
CA ASP A 113 -11.17 1.21 12.09
C ASP A 113 -11.31 1.48 13.59
N GLU A 114 -10.72 0.63 14.43
CA GLU A 114 -10.73 0.78 15.88
C GLU A 114 -10.14 2.13 16.31
N LEU A 115 -8.99 2.53 15.74
CA LEU A 115 -8.39 3.83 16.02
C LEU A 115 -9.30 4.99 15.61
N VAL A 116 -9.92 4.90 14.44
CA VAL A 116 -10.84 5.93 13.95
C VAL A 116 -12.05 6.06 14.85
N GLU A 117 -12.62 4.95 15.35
CA GLU A 117 -13.81 4.95 16.22
C GLU A 117 -13.56 5.62 17.59
N THR A 118 -12.37 5.49 18.15
CA THR A 118 -12.00 6.10 19.43
C THR A 118 -11.86 7.63 19.38
N LEU A 119 -11.76 8.21 18.19
CA LEU A 119 -11.46 9.64 18.00
C LEU A 119 -12.70 10.46 17.66
N SER A 120 -12.84 11.62 18.29
CA SER A 120 -13.82 12.62 17.89
C SER A 120 -13.25 13.53 16.79
N ASN A 121 -13.90 13.57 15.60
CA ASN A 121 -13.46 14.35 14.43
C ASN A 121 -11.98 14.12 14.05
N PRO A 122 -11.58 12.87 13.72
CA PRO A 122 -10.19 12.56 13.38
C PRO A 122 -9.75 13.23 12.09
N THR A 123 -8.44 13.41 11.97
CA THR A 123 -7.78 13.85 10.75
C THR A 123 -6.93 12.70 10.22
N ILE A 124 -7.23 12.25 9.01
CA ILE A 124 -6.50 11.19 8.30
C ILE A 124 -5.70 11.85 7.18
N ASN A 125 -4.39 11.59 7.17
CA ASN A 125 -3.49 12.15 6.17
C ASN A 125 -2.91 11.04 5.31
N LEU A 126 -2.92 11.23 3.99
CA LEU A 126 -2.17 10.41 3.04
C LEU A 126 -0.95 11.20 2.60
N VAL A 127 0.23 10.67 2.86
CA VAL A 127 1.50 11.28 2.46
C VAL A 127 1.96 10.65 1.16
N GLY A 128 1.93 11.43 0.10
CA GLY A 128 2.22 11.03 -1.28
C GLY A 128 1.19 11.60 -2.25
N GLY A 129 1.61 11.94 -3.47
CA GLY A 129 0.79 12.60 -4.50
C GLY A 129 0.51 11.72 -5.73
N GLY A 130 0.80 10.41 -5.66
CA GLY A 130 0.54 9.47 -6.74
C GLY A 130 -0.91 8.96 -6.78
N VAL A 131 -1.28 8.27 -7.86
CA VAL A 131 -2.64 7.70 -8.06
C VAL A 131 -3.09 6.87 -6.86
N ALA A 132 -2.21 6.01 -6.33
CA ALA A 132 -2.52 5.15 -5.18
C ALA A 132 -2.96 5.94 -3.93
N ALA A 133 -2.36 7.13 -3.68
CA ALA A 133 -2.77 7.98 -2.55
C ALA A 133 -4.22 8.47 -2.73
N TYR A 134 -4.60 8.86 -3.93
CA TYR A 134 -5.97 9.31 -4.22
C TYR A 134 -6.97 8.15 -4.16
N GLU A 135 -6.68 7.01 -4.76
CA GLU A 135 -7.56 5.83 -4.74
C GLU A 135 -7.83 5.37 -3.30
N LEU A 136 -6.78 5.27 -2.49
CA LEU A 136 -6.92 4.91 -1.08
C LEU A 136 -7.67 5.97 -0.26
N CYS A 137 -7.42 7.25 -0.55
CA CYS A 137 -8.15 8.34 0.10
C CYS A 137 -9.65 8.30 -0.23
N PHE A 138 -10.00 8.05 -1.49
CA PHE A 138 -11.39 7.90 -1.92
C PHE A 138 -12.06 6.70 -1.24
N ALA A 139 -11.38 5.55 -1.21
CA ALA A 139 -11.86 4.35 -0.56
C ALA A 139 -12.11 4.55 0.94
N LEU A 140 -11.16 5.15 1.66
CA LEU A 140 -11.31 5.47 3.08
C LEU A 140 -12.41 6.51 3.32
N ARG A 141 -12.56 7.49 2.43
CA ARG A 141 -13.62 8.48 2.54
C ARG A 141 -15.01 7.87 2.36
N GLN A 142 -15.14 6.84 1.55
CA GLN A 142 -16.38 6.07 1.40
C GLN A 142 -16.61 5.14 2.59
N ARG A 143 -15.56 4.48 3.10
CA ARG A 143 -15.64 3.63 4.29
C ARG A 143 -16.17 4.38 5.50
N TYR A 144 -15.70 5.61 5.72
CA TYR A 144 -16.07 6.40 6.90
C TYR A 144 -17.06 7.50 6.54
N THR A 145 -18.36 7.26 6.82
CA THR A 145 -19.45 8.22 6.56
C THR A 145 -19.51 9.36 7.59
N ARG A 146 -18.86 9.17 8.76
CA ARG A 146 -18.79 10.17 9.83
C ARG A 146 -17.90 11.37 9.46
N LYS A 147 -17.94 12.43 10.29
CA LYS A 147 -17.14 13.64 10.08
C LYS A 147 -15.66 13.36 10.32
N ILE A 148 -14.90 13.21 9.24
CA ILE A 148 -13.46 13.00 9.22
C ILE A 148 -12.85 14.01 8.25
N LEU A 149 -11.73 14.61 8.63
CA LEU A 149 -10.94 15.47 7.75
C LEU A 149 -9.91 14.60 7.01
N PHE A 150 -9.96 14.63 5.69
CA PHE A 150 -9.00 13.94 4.84
C PHE A 150 -8.07 14.92 4.16
N ASN A 151 -6.78 14.66 4.22
CA ASN A 151 -5.75 15.42 3.50
C ASN A 151 -4.87 14.50 2.67
N ILE A 152 -4.50 14.95 1.49
CA ILE A 152 -3.40 14.38 0.69
C ILE A 152 -2.26 15.39 0.75
N ILE A 153 -1.10 14.96 1.25
CA ILE A 153 0.08 15.83 1.47
C ILE A 153 1.19 15.37 0.53
N SER A 154 1.62 16.24 -0.35
CA SER A 154 2.74 15.97 -1.27
C SER A 154 3.36 17.27 -1.78
N ASP A 155 4.64 17.25 -2.12
CA ASP A 155 5.31 18.29 -2.88
C ASP A 155 4.90 18.29 -4.36
N VAL A 156 4.56 17.12 -4.89
CA VAL A 156 4.06 16.93 -6.26
C VAL A 156 2.72 16.19 -6.22
N HIS A 157 1.63 16.88 -6.51
CA HIS A 157 0.33 16.27 -6.62
C HIS A 157 0.09 15.77 -8.05
N LEU A 158 -0.50 14.57 -8.17
CA LEU A 158 -0.90 13.93 -9.42
C LEU A 158 0.14 14.18 -10.52
N SER A 159 1.21 13.41 -10.51
CA SER A 159 2.29 13.55 -11.50
C SER A 159 1.70 13.66 -12.92
N GLU A 160 1.75 14.85 -13.49
CA GLU A 160 1.24 15.16 -14.84
C GLU A 160 1.97 14.37 -15.92
N LYS A 161 3.11 13.77 -15.58
CA LYS A 161 3.96 13.05 -16.54
C LYS A 161 3.39 11.71 -17.02
N ASN A 162 2.49 11.06 -16.24
CA ASN A 162 2.02 9.69 -16.53
C ASN A 162 0.50 9.56 -16.65
N LEU A 163 -0.25 10.65 -16.55
CA LEU A 163 -1.71 10.63 -16.63
C LEU A 163 -2.20 11.65 -17.69
N ASN A 164 -3.25 11.27 -18.41
CA ASN A 164 -3.88 12.23 -19.29
C ASN A 164 -4.69 13.28 -18.51
N SER A 165 -4.88 14.44 -19.11
CA SER A 165 -5.57 15.59 -18.48
C SER A 165 -7.01 15.27 -18.05
N LYS A 166 -7.72 14.39 -18.77
CA LYS A 166 -9.09 13.98 -18.42
C LYS A 166 -9.10 13.23 -17.08
N THR A 167 -8.16 12.29 -16.88
CA THR A 167 -8.03 11.54 -15.63
C THR A 167 -7.69 12.48 -14.47
N ILE A 168 -6.73 13.38 -14.64
CA ILE A 168 -6.35 14.36 -13.61
C ILE A 168 -7.55 15.22 -13.23
N ASN A 169 -8.27 15.76 -14.21
CA ASN A 169 -9.44 16.61 -13.96
C ASN A 169 -10.56 15.83 -13.24
N LYS A 170 -10.80 14.58 -13.61
CA LYS A 170 -11.79 13.73 -12.93
C LYS A 170 -11.40 13.49 -11.48
N MET A 171 -10.14 13.14 -11.19
CA MET A 171 -9.66 12.92 -9.83
C MET A 171 -9.76 14.18 -8.97
N LYS A 172 -9.39 15.35 -9.51
CA LYS A 172 -9.57 16.65 -8.82
C LYS A 172 -11.05 16.95 -8.54
N SER A 173 -11.95 16.66 -9.50
CA SER A 173 -13.38 16.83 -9.30
C SER A 173 -13.90 15.95 -8.15
N ILE A 174 -13.50 14.67 -8.12
CA ILE A 174 -13.88 13.73 -7.06
C ILE A 174 -13.31 14.19 -5.71
N SER A 175 -12.03 14.62 -5.65
CA SER A 175 -11.43 15.15 -4.42
C SER A 175 -12.22 16.32 -3.85
N LYS A 176 -12.66 17.23 -4.73
CA LYS A 176 -13.49 18.40 -4.32
C LYS A 176 -14.87 17.97 -3.81
N GLU A 177 -15.54 17.07 -4.52
CA GLU A 177 -16.85 16.53 -4.13
C GLU A 177 -16.79 15.83 -2.78
N MET A 178 -15.75 15.00 -2.57
CA MET A 178 -15.50 14.26 -1.33
C MET A 178 -14.93 15.13 -0.21
N LYS A 179 -14.68 16.41 -0.43
CA LYS A 179 -14.10 17.36 0.54
C LYS A 179 -12.73 16.89 1.05
N ILE A 180 -11.88 16.40 0.15
CA ILE A 180 -10.50 16.04 0.44
C ILE A 180 -9.61 17.25 0.19
N ASN A 181 -8.79 17.62 1.19
CA ASN A 181 -7.87 18.73 1.04
C ASN A 181 -6.55 18.27 0.41
N GLU A 182 -6.06 19.02 -0.55
CA GLU A 182 -4.72 18.84 -1.10
C GLU A 182 -3.77 19.85 -0.46
N ILE A 183 -2.73 19.37 0.20
CA ILE A 183 -1.75 20.21 0.90
C ILE A 183 -0.38 20.06 0.22
N LYS A 184 0.09 21.12 -0.39
CA LYS A 184 1.42 21.14 -1.02
C LYS A 184 2.51 21.29 0.01
N GLY A 185 3.47 20.34 0.03
CA GLY A 185 4.66 20.40 0.85
C GLY A 185 5.32 19.03 1.06
N SER A 186 6.63 19.05 1.27
CA SER A 186 7.40 17.86 1.64
C SER A 186 7.29 17.60 3.13
N VAL A 187 6.98 16.35 3.50
CA VAL A 187 6.91 15.94 4.91
C VAL A 187 8.30 15.63 5.44
N SER A 188 8.63 16.19 6.60
CA SER A 188 9.90 15.94 7.30
C SER A 188 9.76 15.04 8.52
N HIS A 189 8.68 15.21 9.30
CA HIS A 189 8.42 14.41 10.50
C HIS A 189 6.94 14.02 10.61
N ILE A 190 6.69 12.81 11.10
CA ILE A 190 5.36 12.34 11.48
C ILE A 190 5.39 12.07 13.00
N LEU A 191 4.62 12.83 13.73
CA LEU A 191 4.49 12.80 15.19
C LEU A 191 3.11 12.25 15.58
N PRO A 192 2.87 11.90 16.85
CA PRO A 192 1.60 11.29 17.27
C PRO A 192 0.34 12.08 16.91
N ASN A 193 0.42 13.42 16.91
CA ASN A 193 -0.73 14.30 16.69
C ASN A 193 -0.53 15.33 15.57
N GLU A 194 0.62 15.33 14.92
CA GLU A 194 0.95 16.29 13.86
C GLU A 194 1.92 15.73 12.84
N ILE A 195 1.86 16.28 11.64
CA ILE A 195 2.84 16.10 10.58
C ILE A 195 3.53 17.41 10.37
N LYS A 196 4.88 17.42 10.40
CA LYS A 196 5.69 18.62 10.11
C LYS A 196 6.19 18.60 8.68
N LEU A 197 5.98 19.70 7.99
CA LEU A 197 6.54 19.92 6.66
C LEU A 197 7.95 20.49 6.76
N SER A 198 8.73 20.37 5.69
CA SER A 198 10.10 20.88 5.60
C SER A 198 10.18 22.42 5.71
N ASN A 199 9.09 23.12 5.41
CA ASN A 199 8.99 24.58 5.58
C ASN A 199 8.57 25.01 7.00
N GLY A 200 8.54 24.11 7.97
CA GLY A 200 8.18 24.38 9.36
C GLY A 200 6.66 24.36 9.67
N LYS A 201 5.79 24.28 8.66
CA LYS A 201 4.34 24.20 8.89
C LYS A 201 3.96 22.87 9.52
N SER A 202 3.05 22.91 10.51
CA SER A 202 2.43 21.73 11.13
C SER A 202 1.01 21.50 10.64
N ILE A 203 0.64 20.23 10.48
CA ILE A 203 -0.68 19.76 10.07
C ILE A 203 -1.15 18.78 11.12
N LYS A 204 -2.38 18.95 11.64
CA LYS A 204 -2.99 17.98 12.56
C LYS A 204 -3.01 16.58 11.93
N SER A 205 -2.65 15.57 12.70
CA SER A 205 -2.66 14.18 12.25
C SER A 205 -3.05 13.25 13.38
N ASN A 206 -4.11 12.49 13.21
CA ASN A 206 -4.47 11.41 14.12
C ASN A 206 -4.06 10.06 13.54
N LEU A 207 -4.04 9.97 12.20
CA LEU A 207 -3.65 8.81 11.45
C LEU A 207 -3.00 9.23 10.13
N CYS A 208 -1.96 8.52 9.75
CA CYS A 208 -1.23 8.75 8.52
C CYS A 208 -1.05 7.46 7.73
N LEU A 209 -1.29 7.49 6.42
CA LEU A 209 -0.89 6.45 5.48
C LEU A 209 0.25 6.96 4.59
N LEU A 210 1.32 6.16 4.49
CA LEU A 210 2.48 6.48 3.65
C LEU A 210 2.34 5.86 2.28
N SER A 211 2.14 6.70 1.27
CA SER A 211 2.04 6.35 -0.16
C SER A 211 3.10 7.09 -0.99
N THR A 212 4.34 7.13 -0.48
CA THR A 212 5.45 7.94 -1.02
C THR A 212 6.17 7.33 -2.22
N GLY A 213 5.58 6.35 -2.85
CA GLY A 213 6.17 5.61 -3.97
C GLY A 213 6.71 4.25 -3.53
N ALA A 214 7.33 3.53 -4.47
CA ALA A 214 7.81 2.17 -4.29
C ALA A 214 9.29 2.07 -4.68
N GLU A 215 10.00 1.19 -4.02
CA GLU A 215 11.31 0.65 -4.39
C GLU A 215 11.15 -0.80 -4.81
#